data_252a276ce2c0eeb4cfe6ecd63fb25ead
#
_entry.id   252a276ce2c0eeb4cfe6ecd63fb25ead
#
_cell.length_a   1.000
_cell.length_b   1.000
_cell.length_c   1.000
_cell.angle_alpha   90.00
_cell.angle_beta   90.00
_cell.angle_gamma   90.00
#
_symmetry.space_group_name_H-M   'P 1'
#
loop_
_entity.id
_entity.type
_entity.pdbx_description
1 polymer ?
#
loop_
_entity_poly.entity_id
_entity_poly.type
_entity_poly.pdbx_seq_one_letter_code
_entity_poly.pdbx_strand_id
1 'polypeptide(L)'
;MGRYCGKLRDFTAQELGAIAAVEAMKRSGVEPGEIDHAVFGNAQQTSGDAIYGARHVALKAGVPIEVPALTVNRLCGSGMQSVVSAAQMIQLGEAKTVLAGGMESMSQAPHVIRGMRWGVGLGEGKLEDSLMVALLDSYCGMYMASTAELYAEQQGITREMQDEFALRSQKLAGEAYQACRLSEELTPVPLKNRRGEPTGEMFTKDDHLRPETTMDSLRKLKPAFGKSGSVTAGNASGIVDGGAAMVVMPLDEAEKRNLKPLGRIVSWGIAGVDPKIMGSGPVPATRIALKKAGLTLDDIDLIELNEAFAAQALAVVKELGLDMNKLNVNGGAIALGHPLGASGSRLLITLLYELRRRKAKYGLSTACIGGGQGISVIVENLQR
;
A
#
# COMPACT_ATOMS: atom_id res chain seq x y z
N MET A 1 2.04 -1.48 -10.59
CA MET A 1 0.59 -1.30 -10.27
C MET A 1 -0.15 -0.87 -11.52
N GLY A 2 -1.31 -1.47 -11.80
CA GLY A 2 -2.13 -1.18 -12.98
C GLY A 2 -3.32 -0.31 -12.62
N ARG A 3 -3.62 0.68 -13.45
CA ARG A 3 -4.78 1.56 -13.27
C ARG A 3 -6.08 0.76 -13.30
N TYR A 4 -7.11 1.31 -12.67
CA TYR A 4 -8.46 0.74 -12.62
C TYR A 4 -8.98 0.34 -14.00
N CYS A 5 -9.49 -0.89 -14.12
CA CYS A 5 -9.90 -1.50 -15.37
C CYS A 5 -8.84 -1.49 -16.49
N GLY A 6 -7.56 -1.37 -16.13
CA GLY A 6 -6.42 -1.34 -17.04
C GLY A 6 -5.91 -2.72 -17.44
N LYS A 7 -4.60 -2.81 -17.69
CA LYS A 7 -3.95 -4.04 -18.19
C LYS A 7 -3.92 -5.18 -17.18
N LEU A 8 -4.02 -4.90 -15.87
CA LEU A 8 -4.04 -5.92 -14.80
C LEU A 8 -5.44 -6.38 -14.38
N ARG A 9 -6.50 -5.85 -14.95
CA ARG A 9 -7.90 -6.15 -14.56
C ARG A 9 -8.31 -7.63 -14.63
N ASP A 10 -7.63 -8.43 -15.44
CA ASP A 10 -7.93 -9.85 -15.62
C ASP A 10 -7.13 -10.75 -14.65
N PHE A 11 -6.33 -10.14 -13.74
CA PHE A 11 -5.61 -10.83 -12.68
C PHE A 11 -6.36 -10.76 -11.35
N THR A 12 -6.44 -11.88 -10.65
CA THR A 12 -6.88 -11.89 -9.25
C THR A 12 -5.81 -11.27 -8.36
N ALA A 13 -6.20 -10.80 -7.17
CA ALA A 13 -5.25 -10.29 -6.19
C ALA A 13 -4.16 -11.32 -5.86
N GLN A 14 -4.56 -12.60 -5.70
CA GLN A 14 -3.65 -13.71 -5.39
C GLN A 14 -2.61 -13.95 -6.50
N GLU A 15 -3.00 -13.81 -7.77
CA GLU A 15 -2.05 -13.92 -8.88
C GLU A 15 -1.02 -12.79 -8.87
N LEU A 16 -1.46 -11.54 -8.61
CA LEU A 16 -0.56 -10.40 -8.49
C LEU A 16 0.38 -10.55 -7.28
N GLY A 17 -0.15 -11.02 -6.15
CA GLY A 17 0.63 -11.34 -4.97
C GLY A 17 1.66 -12.44 -5.22
N ALA A 18 1.30 -13.50 -5.95
CA ALA A 18 2.19 -14.61 -6.28
C ALA A 18 3.34 -14.19 -7.20
N ILE A 19 3.07 -13.35 -8.22
CA ILE A 19 4.10 -12.80 -9.10
C ILE A 19 5.13 -12.00 -8.29
N ALA A 20 4.67 -11.13 -7.38
CA ALA A 20 5.55 -10.38 -6.49
C ALA A 20 6.33 -11.30 -5.54
N ALA A 21 5.68 -12.35 -5.01
CA ALA A 21 6.28 -13.32 -4.11
C ALA A 21 7.42 -14.13 -4.76
N VAL A 22 7.21 -14.61 -5.98
CA VAL A 22 8.25 -15.33 -6.75
C VAL A 22 9.48 -14.44 -6.94
N GLU A 23 9.26 -13.18 -7.35
CA GLU A 23 10.39 -12.27 -7.55
C GLU A 23 11.07 -11.88 -6.24
N ALA A 24 10.33 -11.73 -5.14
CA ALA A 24 10.90 -11.43 -3.82
C ALA A 24 11.80 -12.58 -3.33
N MET A 25 11.37 -13.82 -3.45
CA MET A 25 12.19 -15.00 -3.10
C MET A 25 13.42 -15.07 -3.98
N LYS A 26 13.28 -14.91 -5.29
CA LYS A 26 14.41 -14.89 -6.24
C LYS A 26 15.44 -13.82 -5.88
N ARG A 27 15.01 -12.57 -5.61
CA ARG A 27 15.93 -11.47 -5.27
C ARG A 27 16.60 -11.62 -3.92
N SER A 28 15.92 -12.22 -2.97
CA SER A 28 16.47 -12.49 -1.63
C SER A 28 17.42 -13.68 -1.61
N GLY A 29 17.44 -14.52 -2.65
CA GLY A 29 18.20 -15.77 -2.65
C GLY A 29 17.63 -16.83 -1.70
N VAL A 30 16.32 -16.75 -1.44
CA VAL A 30 15.59 -17.70 -0.58
C VAL A 30 14.71 -18.58 -1.46
N GLU A 31 14.93 -19.89 -1.38
CA GLU A 31 14.13 -20.85 -2.14
C GLU A 31 12.73 -21.04 -1.54
N PRO A 32 11.71 -21.36 -2.34
CA PRO A 32 10.35 -21.59 -1.83
C PRO A 32 10.26 -22.60 -0.68
N GLY A 33 11.10 -23.65 -0.71
CA GLY A 33 11.19 -24.69 0.32
C GLY A 33 11.76 -24.22 1.67
N GLU A 34 12.30 -23.01 1.73
CA GLU A 34 12.88 -22.43 2.94
C GLU A 34 11.90 -21.47 3.66
N ILE A 35 10.71 -21.28 3.11
CA ILE A 35 9.65 -20.45 3.71
C ILE A 35 8.91 -21.28 4.75
N ASP A 36 8.85 -20.78 5.98
CA ASP A 36 8.11 -21.41 7.10
C ASP A 36 6.67 -20.92 7.22
N HIS A 37 6.40 -19.70 6.77
CA HIS A 37 5.09 -19.08 6.87
C HIS A 37 4.89 -18.02 5.77
N ALA A 38 3.65 -17.81 5.33
CA ALA A 38 3.30 -16.71 4.42
C ALA A 38 2.26 -15.80 5.04
N VAL A 39 2.47 -14.47 5.02
CA VAL A 39 1.52 -13.48 5.52
C VAL A 39 1.28 -12.41 4.46
N PHE A 40 0.05 -12.30 3.97
CA PHE A 40 -0.31 -11.30 2.95
C PHE A 40 -1.49 -10.44 3.37
N GLY A 41 -1.35 -9.14 3.12
CA GLY A 41 -2.44 -8.18 3.24
C GLY A 41 -3.39 -8.25 2.05
N ASN A 42 -4.70 -8.25 2.34
CA ASN A 42 -5.75 -8.08 1.32
C ASN A 42 -6.96 -7.41 1.97
N ALA A 43 -7.38 -6.26 1.44
CA ALA A 43 -8.47 -5.50 2.02
C ALA A 43 -9.84 -5.91 1.46
N GLN A 44 -9.90 -6.20 0.15
CA GLN A 44 -11.13 -6.56 -0.56
C GLN A 44 -11.05 -7.97 -1.11
N GLN A 45 -12.08 -8.77 -0.83
CA GLN A 45 -12.23 -10.11 -1.42
C GLN A 45 -13.00 -9.99 -2.73
N THR A 46 -12.26 -9.88 -3.85
CA THR A 46 -12.83 -9.53 -5.15
C THR A 46 -12.94 -10.68 -6.15
N SER A 47 -12.32 -11.83 -5.86
CA SER A 47 -12.39 -13.03 -6.70
C SER A 47 -13.03 -14.22 -5.98
N GLY A 48 -13.45 -15.24 -6.71
CA GLY A 48 -14.06 -16.44 -6.13
C GLY A 48 -13.13 -17.23 -5.19
N ASP A 49 -11.82 -17.08 -5.33
CA ASP A 49 -10.80 -17.71 -4.49
C ASP A 49 -10.22 -16.78 -3.41
N ALA A 50 -10.77 -15.55 -3.27
CA ALA A 50 -10.25 -14.53 -2.37
C ALA A 50 -10.22 -14.96 -0.89
N ILE A 51 -11.16 -15.82 -0.47
CA ILE A 51 -11.21 -16.36 0.89
C ILE A 51 -9.94 -17.13 1.27
N TYR A 52 -9.24 -17.72 0.30
CA TYR A 52 -7.99 -18.44 0.53
C TYR A 52 -6.75 -17.54 0.55
N GLY A 53 -6.85 -16.31 0.11
CA GLY A 53 -5.92 -15.19 0.23
C GLY A 53 -4.44 -15.59 0.15
N ALA A 54 -3.71 -15.35 1.24
CA ALA A 54 -2.27 -15.63 1.36
C ALA A 54 -1.90 -17.09 1.07
N ARG A 55 -2.81 -18.05 1.35
CA ARG A 55 -2.57 -19.47 1.06
C ARG A 55 -2.40 -19.70 -0.44
N HIS A 56 -3.30 -19.12 -1.26
CA HIS A 56 -3.18 -19.26 -2.71
C HIS A 56 -1.97 -18.49 -3.27
N VAL A 57 -1.58 -17.38 -2.67
CA VAL A 57 -0.32 -16.69 -3.02
C VAL A 57 0.87 -17.63 -2.81
N ALA A 58 1.00 -18.22 -1.63
CA ALA A 58 2.10 -19.12 -1.28
C ALA A 58 2.18 -20.33 -2.24
N LEU A 59 1.06 -21.02 -2.45
CA LEU A 59 0.99 -22.17 -3.34
C LEU A 59 1.33 -21.83 -4.81
N LYS A 60 0.78 -20.70 -5.32
CA LYS A 60 1.07 -20.23 -6.67
C LYS A 60 2.54 -19.76 -6.83
N ALA A 61 3.18 -19.34 -5.74
CA ALA A 61 4.59 -18.97 -5.70
C ALA A 61 5.54 -20.16 -5.52
N GLY A 62 5.01 -21.40 -5.42
CA GLY A 62 5.79 -22.63 -5.30
C GLY A 62 6.21 -22.98 -3.86
N VAL A 63 5.69 -22.27 -2.85
CA VAL A 63 5.91 -22.62 -1.44
C VAL A 63 5.27 -23.98 -1.13
N PRO A 64 5.94 -24.88 -0.37
CA PRO A 64 5.43 -26.22 -0.07
C PRO A 64 4.05 -26.23 0.58
N ILE A 65 3.31 -27.31 0.34
CA ILE A 65 1.92 -27.45 0.83
C ILE A 65 1.82 -27.55 2.36
N GLU A 66 2.87 -27.90 3.02
CA GLU A 66 2.95 -28.00 4.49
C GLU A 66 3.04 -26.64 5.15
N VAL A 67 3.48 -25.60 4.41
CA VAL A 67 3.69 -24.24 4.95
C VAL A 67 2.35 -23.54 5.15
N PRO A 68 2.02 -23.10 6.38
CA PRO A 68 0.80 -22.36 6.65
C PRO A 68 0.84 -20.94 6.09
N ALA A 69 -0.35 -20.34 5.96
CA ALA A 69 -0.47 -18.95 5.49
C ALA A 69 -1.58 -18.20 6.25
N LEU A 70 -1.37 -16.89 6.42
CA LEU A 70 -2.30 -15.98 7.08
C LEU A 70 -2.62 -14.78 6.19
N THR A 71 -3.89 -14.53 5.93
CA THR A 71 -4.33 -13.27 5.32
C THR A 71 -4.71 -12.28 6.40
N VAL A 72 -4.12 -11.07 6.35
CA VAL A 72 -4.44 -9.99 7.29
C VAL A 72 -5.20 -8.88 6.58
N ASN A 73 -6.19 -8.32 7.27
CA ASN A 73 -6.93 -7.16 6.80
C ASN A 73 -6.87 -6.05 7.86
N ARG A 74 -6.06 -5.04 7.58
CA ARG A 74 -6.02 -3.73 8.25
C ARG A 74 -6.20 -2.65 7.19
N LEU A 75 -7.09 -2.90 6.20
CA LEU A 75 -7.36 -2.01 5.08
C LEU A 75 -6.05 -1.49 4.44
N CYS A 76 -5.89 -0.16 4.32
CA CYS A 76 -4.71 0.48 3.73
C CYS A 76 -3.37 0.12 4.42
N GLY A 77 -3.42 -0.32 5.67
CA GLY A 77 -2.26 -0.73 6.47
C GLY A 77 -1.89 -2.22 6.34
N SER A 78 -2.66 -3.02 5.60
CA SER A 78 -2.51 -4.49 5.56
C SER A 78 -1.13 -4.95 5.13
N GLY A 79 -0.54 -4.29 4.13
CA GLY A 79 0.80 -4.62 3.66
C GLY A 79 1.90 -4.37 4.70
N MET A 80 1.82 -3.28 5.49
CA MET A 80 2.73 -3.09 6.63
C MET A 80 2.42 -4.08 7.76
N GLN A 81 1.14 -4.36 8.01
CA GLN A 81 0.73 -5.33 9.03
C GLN A 81 1.26 -6.72 8.73
N SER A 82 1.30 -7.15 7.47
CA SER A 82 1.88 -8.44 7.10
C SER A 82 3.35 -8.55 7.52
N VAL A 83 4.13 -7.49 7.30
CA VAL A 83 5.53 -7.40 7.70
C VAL A 83 5.70 -7.36 9.23
N VAL A 84 4.86 -6.61 9.92
CA VAL A 84 4.82 -6.57 11.40
C VAL A 84 4.46 -7.94 11.96
N SER A 85 3.47 -8.63 11.39
CA SER A 85 3.08 -9.98 11.82
C SER A 85 4.20 -10.99 11.58
N ALA A 86 4.89 -10.90 10.43
CA ALA A 86 6.08 -11.71 10.16
C ALA A 86 7.18 -11.51 11.22
N ALA A 87 7.49 -10.26 11.54
CA ALA A 87 8.47 -9.93 12.59
C ALA A 87 8.04 -10.46 13.97
N GLN A 88 6.77 -10.38 14.31
CA GLN A 88 6.22 -10.93 15.57
C GLN A 88 6.33 -12.46 15.62
N MET A 89 5.97 -13.17 14.55
CA MET A 89 6.13 -14.63 14.47
C MET A 89 7.59 -15.06 14.66
N ILE A 90 8.52 -14.32 14.04
CA ILE A 90 9.96 -14.56 14.20
C ILE A 90 10.41 -14.31 15.65
N GLN A 91 10.00 -13.20 16.27
CA GLN A 91 10.34 -12.88 17.66
C GLN A 91 9.80 -13.89 18.67
N LEU A 92 8.63 -14.48 18.37
CA LEU A 92 8.01 -15.53 19.19
C LEU A 92 8.58 -16.94 18.92
N GLY A 93 9.43 -17.09 17.89
CA GLY A 93 9.99 -18.37 17.50
C GLY A 93 9.02 -19.31 16.76
N GLU A 94 7.91 -18.76 16.26
CA GLU A 94 6.89 -19.51 15.51
C GLU A 94 7.32 -19.76 14.05
N ALA A 95 8.18 -18.90 13.50
CA ALA A 95 8.75 -19.01 12.16
C ALA A 95 10.15 -18.40 12.13
N LYS A 96 10.99 -18.84 11.17
CA LYS A 96 12.32 -18.26 10.91
C LYS A 96 12.35 -17.46 9.61
N THR A 97 11.70 -17.95 8.57
CA THR A 97 11.67 -17.30 7.25
C THR A 97 10.24 -17.09 6.81
N VAL A 98 9.81 -15.86 6.73
CA VAL A 98 8.42 -15.50 6.43
C VAL A 98 8.34 -14.74 5.11
N LEU A 99 7.51 -15.23 4.20
CA LEU A 99 7.13 -14.51 2.99
C LEU A 99 6.00 -13.53 3.34
N ALA A 100 6.29 -12.23 3.36
CA ALA A 100 5.35 -11.19 3.73
C ALA A 100 5.03 -10.29 2.52
N GLY A 101 3.81 -9.78 2.46
CA GLY A 101 3.42 -8.92 1.35
C GLY A 101 2.00 -8.41 1.43
N GLY A 102 1.51 -7.95 0.29
CA GLY A 102 0.13 -7.54 0.12
C GLY A 102 -0.29 -7.57 -1.34
N MET A 103 -1.58 -7.63 -1.54
CA MET A 103 -2.20 -7.76 -2.84
C MET A 103 -3.55 -7.06 -2.87
N GLU A 104 -3.95 -6.57 -4.04
CA GLU A 104 -5.29 -6.03 -4.26
C GLU A 104 -5.64 -6.08 -5.75
N SER A 105 -6.88 -6.42 -6.07
CA SER A 105 -7.46 -6.28 -7.41
C SER A 105 -8.77 -5.52 -7.30
N MET A 106 -8.68 -4.19 -7.31
CA MET A 106 -9.85 -3.32 -7.16
C MET A 106 -10.72 -3.31 -8.42
N SER A 107 -10.13 -3.62 -9.58
CA SER A 107 -10.85 -3.77 -10.84
C SER A 107 -11.83 -4.96 -10.85
N GLN A 108 -11.60 -5.95 -9.99
CA GLN A 108 -12.46 -7.13 -9.88
C GLN A 108 -13.51 -7.02 -8.76
N ALA A 109 -13.63 -5.86 -8.12
CA ALA A 109 -14.64 -5.64 -7.09
C ALA A 109 -16.05 -5.95 -7.65
N PRO A 110 -16.80 -6.90 -7.05
CA PRO A 110 -18.09 -7.32 -7.59
C PRO A 110 -19.18 -6.30 -7.30
N HIS A 111 -20.23 -6.32 -8.12
CA HIS A 111 -21.49 -5.75 -7.73
C HIS A 111 -22.33 -6.81 -7.02
N VAL A 112 -22.98 -6.46 -5.93
CA VAL A 112 -23.70 -7.39 -5.07
C VAL A 112 -25.15 -6.97 -4.85
N ILE A 113 -26.02 -7.97 -4.69
CA ILE A 113 -27.41 -7.78 -4.23
C ILE A 113 -27.52 -8.43 -2.84
N ARG A 114 -27.76 -7.60 -1.80
CA ARG A 114 -27.90 -8.11 -0.44
C ARG A 114 -29.30 -8.69 -0.24
N GLY A 115 -29.43 -9.69 0.62
CA GLY A 115 -30.69 -10.34 0.96
C GLY A 115 -31.20 -11.36 -0.07
N MET A 116 -30.54 -11.50 -1.23
CA MET A 116 -30.98 -12.41 -2.31
C MET A 116 -31.13 -13.86 -1.85
N ARG A 117 -30.34 -14.31 -0.86
CA ARG A 117 -30.36 -15.69 -0.36
C ARG A 117 -31.72 -16.11 0.24
N TRP A 118 -32.44 -15.18 0.86
CA TRP A 118 -33.76 -15.43 1.46
C TRP A 118 -34.91 -14.74 0.72
N GLY A 119 -34.63 -14.25 -0.49
CA GLY A 119 -35.60 -13.61 -1.38
C GLY A 119 -35.53 -12.08 -1.36
N VAL A 120 -35.94 -11.49 -2.46
CA VAL A 120 -36.06 -10.03 -2.64
C VAL A 120 -37.51 -9.72 -2.94
N GLY A 121 -38.11 -8.78 -2.21
CA GLY A 121 -39.49 -8.38 -2.36
C GLY A 121 -39.80 -7.73 -3.72
N LEU A 122 -41.07 -7.67 -4.06
CA LEU A 122 -41.53 -7.02 -5.29
C LEU A 122 -41.14 -5.53 -5.27
N GLY A 123 -40.43 -5.08 -6.33
CA GLY A 123 -39.92 -3.70 -6.45
C GLY A 123 -38.64 -3.43 -5.65
N GLU A 124 -38.08 -4.43 -4.95
CA GLU A 124 -36.82 -4.33 -4.20
C GLU A 124 -35.66 -4.93 -5.01
N GLY A 125 -34.44 -4.75 -4.49
CA GLY A 125 -33.22 -5.29 -5.10
C GLY A 125 -32.29 -4.19 -5.59
N LYS A 126 -31.47 -3.66 -4.66
CA LYS A 126 -30.44 -2.69 -4.97
C LYS A 126 -29.15 -3.39 -5.37
N LEU A 127 -28.65 -3.07 -6.56
CA LEU A 127 -27.31 -3.44 -6.99
C LEU A 127 -26.29 -2.48 -6.34
N GLU A 128 -25.36 -3.02 -5.56
CA GLU A 128 -24.33 -2.22 -4.86
C GLU A 128 -22.96 -2.52 -5.47
N ASP A 129 -22.22 -1.46 -5.80
CA ASP A 129 -20.80 -1.56 -6.14
C ASP A 129 -20.00 -1.78 -4.86
N SER A 130 -19.42 -2.96 -4.69
CA SER A 130 -18.67 -3.32 -3.47
C SER A 130 -17.41 -2.46 -3.28
N LEU A 131 -16.84 -1.92 -4.36
CA LEU A 131 -15.73 -0.97 -4.29
C LEU A 131 -16.15 0.33 -3.61
N MET A 132 -17.28 0.90 -4.04
CA MET A 132 -17.81 2.14 -3.44
C MET A 132 -18.27 1.92 -2.00
N VAL A 133 -18.86 0.76 -1.71
CA VAL A 133 -19.25 0.39 -0.33
C VAL A 133 -18.02 0.29 0.58
N ALA A 134 -16.91 -0.26 0.09
CA ALA A 134 -15.67 -0.37 0.86
C ALA A 134 -15.01 0.99 1.18
N LEU A 135 -15.30 2.04 0.39
CA LEU A 135 -14.82 3.40 0.62
C LEU A 135 -15.73 4.25 1.52
N LEU A 136 -16.86 3.70 1.92
CA LEU A 136 -17.80 4.32 2.87
C LEU A 136 -17.62 3.68 4.25
N ASP A 137 -17.19 4.45 5.23
CA ASP A 137 -17.20 4.01 6.61
C ASP A 137 -18.64 4.05 7.15
N SER A 138 -19.24 2.87 7.29
CA SER A 138 -20.62 2.73 7.76
C SER A 138 -20.81 3.10 9.25
N TYR A 139 -19.73 3.15 10.04
CA TYR A 139 -19.77 3.55 11.44
C TYR A 139 -19.99 5.06 11.57
N CYS A 140 -19.24 5.88 10.86
CA CYS A 140 -19.39 7.34 10.90
C CYS A 140 -20.22 7.91 9.73
N GLY A 141 -20.64 7.08 8.77
CA GLY A 141 -21.46 7.48 7.62
C GLY A 141 -20.73 8.35 6.60
N MET A 142 -19.40 8.32 6.56
CA MET A 142 -18.59 9.19 5.70
C MET A 142 -17.76 8.40 4.71
N TYR A 143 -17.65 8.90 3.48
CA TYR A 143 -16.64 8.41 2.53
C TYR A 143 -15.23 8.77 3.00
N MET A 144 -14.25 7.94 2.64
CA MET A 144 -12.84 8.19 3.00
C MET A 144 -12.34 9.56 2.58
N ALA A 145 -12.75 10.03 1.40
CA ALA A 145 -12.44 11.38 0.93
C ALA A 145 -13.00 12.47 1.85
N SER A 146 -14.25 12.32 2.30
CA SER A 146 -14.89 13.29 3.19
C SER A 146 -14.23 13.34 4.57
N THR A 147 -13.73 12.20 5.07
CA THR A 147 -12.93 12.18 6.31
C THR A 147 -11.60 12.90 6.15
N ALA A 148 -10.97 12.79 4.97
CA ALA A 148 -9.74 13.50 4.65
C ALA A 148 -9.97 15.01 4.51
N GLU A 149 -11.09 15.42 3.92
CA GLU A 149 -11.50 16.83 3.82
C GLU A 149 -11.71 17.45 5.20
N LEU A 150 -12.43 16.77 6.08
CA LEU A 150 -12.67 17.22 7.46
C LEU A 150 -11.34 17.41 8.22
N TYR A 151 -10.41 16.48 8.10
CA TYR A 151 -9.10 16.60 8.74
C TYR A 151 -8.28 17.74 8.14
N ALA A 152 -8.29 17.91 6.81
CA ALA A 152 -7.64 19.02 6.14
C ALA A 152 -8.21 20.38 6.56
N GLU A 153 -9.54 20.50 6.69
CA GLU A 153 -10.22 21.70 7.17
C GLU A 153 -9.76 22.07 8.59
N GLN A 154 -9.72 21.10 9.50
CA GLN A 154 -9.23 21.29 10.88
C GLN A 154 -7.77 21.78 10.90
N GLN A 155 -6.97 21.38 9.92
CA GLN A 155 -5.57 21.78 9.79
C GLN A 155 -5.36 23.02 8.91
N GLY A 156 -6.41 23.59 8.34
CA GLY A 156 -6.32 24.76 7.44
C GLY A 156 -5.62 24.46 6.11
N ILE A 157 -5.76 23.23 5.58
CA ILE A 157 -5.19 22.82 4.30
C ILE A 157 -6.17 23.18 3.18
N THR A 158 -5.75 24.08 2.30
CA THR A 158 -6.60 24.56 1.19
C THR A 158 -6.59 23.59 -0.01
N ARG A 159 -7.53 23.76 -0.93
CA ARG A 159 -7.57 23.07 -2.20
C ARG A 159 -6.31 23.31 -3.04
N GLU A 160 -5.81 24.52 -3.07
CA GLU A 160 -4.61 24.87 -3.84
C GLU A 160 -3.38 24.13 -3.31
N MET A 161 -3.18 24.11 -1.99
CA MET A 161 -2.10 23.33 -1.36
C MET A 161 -2.18 21.83 -1.73
N GLN A 162 -3.40 21.26 -1.78
CA GLN A 162 -3.61 19.88 -2.17
C GLN A 162 -3.24 19.64 -3.64
N ASP A 163 -3.60 20.53 -4.54
CA ASP A 163 -3.28 20.43 -5.97
C ASP A 163 -1.76 20.59 -6.20
N GLU A 164 -1.08 21.49 -5.49
CA GLU A 164 0.37 21.62 -5.51
C GLU A 164 1.09 20.36 -5.04
N PHE A 165 0.60 19.74 -3.96
CA PHE A 165 1.13 18.48 -3.46
C PHE A 165 0.93 17.33 -4.48
N ALA A 166 -0.23 17.28 -5.11
CA ALA A 166 -0.52 16.30 -6.15
C ALA A 166 0.38 16.47 -7.37
N LEU A 167 0.60 17.71 -7.82
CA LEU A 167 1.54 18.01 -8.90
C LEU A 167 2.96 17.58 -8.53
N ARG A 168 3.40 17.84 -7.30
CA ARG A 168 4.70 17.40 -6.80
C ARG A 168 4.82 15.86 -6.85
N SER A 169 3.80 15.13 -6.41
CA SER A 169 3.79 13.66 -6.46
C SER A 169 3.96 13.14 -7.89
N GLN A 170 3.20 13.67 -8.84
CA GLN A 170 3.29 13.31 -10.27
C GLN A 170 4.68 13.62 -10.85
N LYS A 171 5.22 14.79 -10.57
CA LYS A 171 6.54 15.23 -11.04
C LYS A 171 7.66 14.33 -10.53
N LEU A 172 7.69 14.10 -9.21
CA LEU A 172 8.72 13.26 -8.58
C LEU A 172 8.66 11.81 -9.05
N ALA A 173 7.46 11.24 -9.24
CA ALA A 173 7.30 9.91 -9.82
C ALA A 173 7.77 9.85 -11.29
N GLY A 174 7.46 10.88 -12.08
CA GLY A 174 7.96 11.01 -13.45
C GLY A 174 9.48 11.04 -13.53
N GLU A 175 10.12 11.86 -12.71
CA GLU A 175 11.58 11.95 -12.56
C GLU A 175 12.20 10.62 -12.07
N ALA A 176 11.53 9.93 -11.14
CA ALA A 176 11.98 8.64 -10.63
C ALA A 176 11.96 7.55 -11.71
N TYR A 177 10.95 7.55 -12.58
CA TYR A 177 10.89 6.65 -13.73
C TYR A 177 11.96 6.97 -14.78
N GLN A 178 12.15 8.25 -15.12
CA GLN A 178 13.19 8.67 -16.07
C GLN A 178 14.60 8.30 -15.60
N ALA A 179 14.84 8.42 -14.29
CA ALA A 179 16.10 8.04 -13.67
C ALA A 179 16.21 6.53 -13.32
N CYS A 180 15.28 5.70 -13.78
CA CYS A 180 15.20 4.27 -13.49
C CYS A 180 15.17 3.88 -12.01
N ARG A 181 14.89 4.82 -11.09
CA ARG A 181 14.87 4.55 -9.64
C ARG A 181 13.80 3.54 -9.23
N LEU A 182 12.58 3.66 -9.80
CA LEU A 182 11.48 2.72 -9.51
C LEU A 182 11.65 1.38 -10.25
N SER A 183 12.40 1.34 -11.35
CA SER A 183 12.59 0.11 -12.13
C SER A 183 13.27 -1.00 -11.32
N GLU A 184 14.12 -0.66 -10.35
CA GLU A 184 14.83 -1.62 -9.52
C GLU A 184 13.90 -2.42 -8.59
N GLU A 185 12.78 -1.84 -8.19
CA GLU A 185 11.81 -2.47 -7.27
C GLU A 185 10.66 -3.18 -8.00
N LEU A 186 10.52 -2.97 -9.30
CA LEU A 186 9.43 -3.55 -10.09
C LEU A 186 9.79 -4.95 -10.61
N THR A 187 8.75 -5.77 -10.83
CA THR A 187 8.85 -7.00 -11.63
C THR A 187 7.87 -6.95 -12.79
N PRO A 188 8.30 -7.35 -14.00
CA PRO A 188 7.39 -7.47 -15.13
C PRO A 188 6.29 -8.49 -14.90
N VAL A 189 5.07 -8.16 -15.32
CA VAL A 189 3.91 -9.07 -15.25
C VAL A 189 3.60 -9.57 -16.67
N PRO A 190 3.68 -10.88 -16.94
CA PRO A 190 3.25 -11.43 -18.22
C PRO A 190 1.74 -11.29 -18.36
N LEU A 191 1.29 -10.59 -19.42
CA LEU A 191 -0.14 -10.33 -19.61
C LEU A 191 -0.87 -11.56 -20.14
N LYS A 192 -2.12 -11.70 -19.71
CA LYS A 192 -3.05 -12.72 -20.15
C LYS A 192 -4.36 -12.09 -20.62
N ASN A 193 -5.10 -12.79 -21.46
CA ASN A 193 -6.45 -12.43 -21.84
C ASN A 193 -7.47 -12.93 -20.79
N ARG A 194 -8.76 -12.61 -20.99
CA ARG A 194 -9.86 -13.06 -20.11
C ARG A 194 -10.01 -14.58 -19.97
N ARG A 195 -9.46 -15.35 -20.91
CA ARG A 195 -9.46 -16.82 -20.86
C ARG A 195 -8.27 -17.38 -20.08
N GLY A 196 -7.38 -16.51 -19.60
CA GLY A 196 -6.14 -16.89 -18.90
C GLY A 196 -4.99 -17.24 -19.85
N GLU A 197 -5.12 -17.05 -21.16
CA GLU A 197 -4.10 -17.38 -22.14
C GLU A 197 -3.06 -16.25 -22.23
N PRO A 198 -1.74 -16.57 -22.28
CA PRO A 198 -0.70 -15.56 -22.45
C PRO A 198 -0.88 -14.74 -23.73
N THR A 199 -0.72 -13.42 -23.64
CA THR A 199 -0.78 -12.53 -24.83
C THR A 199 0.57 -12.33 -25.48
N GLY A 200 1.68 -12.74 -24.85
CA GLY A 200 3.04 -12.44 -25.25
C GLY A 200 3.52 -11.04 -24.86
N GLU A 201 2.64 -10.20 -24.31
CA GLU A 201 3.00 -8.87 -23.84
C GLU A 201 3.41 -8.90 -22.35
N MET A 202 4.28 -7.95 -21.96
CA MET A 202 4.71 -7.72 -20.60
C MET A 202 4.22 -6.36 -20.10
N PHE A 203 3.72 -6.30 -18.87
CA PHE A 203 3.43 -5.06 -18.18
C PHE A 203 4.61 -4.71 -17.28
N THR A 204 5.32 -3.62 -17.60
CA THR A 204 6.63 -3.30 -17.02
C THR A 204 6.69 -1.97 -16.29
N LYS A 205 5.59 -1.21 -16.27
CA LYS A 205 5.55 0.14 -15.70
C LYS A 205 4.18 0.41 -15.09
N ASP A 206 4.16 1.07 -13.92
CA ASP A 206 2.90 1.56 -13.34
C ASP A 206 2.23 2.54 -14.30
N ASP A 207 0.95 2.32 -14.61
CA ASP A 207 0.26 3.05 -15.68
C ASP A 207 -0.79 4.06 -15.19
N HIS A 208 -0.80 4.33 -13.88
CA HIS A 208 -1.62 5.41 -13.31
C HIS A 208 -0.94 6.79 -13.42
N LEU A 209 0.38 6.82 -13.48
CA LEU A 209 1.22 8.02 -13.58
C LEU A 209 0.82 8.95 -14.73
N ARG A 210 0.73 10.25 -14.46
CA ARG A 210 0.40 11.33 -15.40
C ARG A 210 1.43 12.44 -15.30
N PRO A 211 2.63 12.28 -15.86
CA PRO A 211 3.73 13.24 -15.72
C PRO A 211 3.45 14.59 -16.40
N GLU A 212 2.49 14.65 -17.32
CA GLU A 212 2.01 15.85 -17.99
C GLU A 212 1.03 16.71 -17.18
N THR A 213 0.74 16.32 -15.93
CA THR A 213 -0.15 17.06 -15.05
C THR A 213 0.35 18.49 -14.83
N THR A 214 -0.57 19.47 -14.89
CA THR A 214 -0.30 20.88 -14.63
C THR A 214 -1.27 21.43 -13.57
N MET A 215 -0.90 22.54 -12.91
CA MET A 215 -1.81 23.22 -11.97
C MET A 215 -3.12 23.63 -12.65
N ASP A 216 -3.08 24.09 -13.89
CA ASP A 216 -4.26 24.47 -14.64
C ASP A 216 -5.19 23.26 -14.92
N SER A 217 -4.64 22.08 -15.15
CA SER A 217 -5.42 20.85 -15.29
C SER A 217 -6.08 20.44 -13.97
N LEU A 218 -5.37 20.55 -12.85
CA LEU A 218 -5.89 20.22 -11.51
C LEU A 218 -6.98 21.17 -11.05
N ARG A 219 -6.81 22.49 -11.24
CA ARG A 219 -7.79 23.51 -10.87
C ARG A 219 -9.15 23.31 -11.56
N LYS A 220 -9.19 22.75 -12.76
CA LYS A 220 -10.41 22.47 -13.53
C LYS A 220 -11.20 21.28 -13.01
N LEU A 221 -10.62 20.44 -12.16
CA LEU A 221 -11.28 19.25 -11.65
C LEU A 221 -12.34 19.61 -10.61
N LYS A 222 -13.50 18.98 -10.75
CA LYS A 222 -14.60 19.10 -9.78
C LYS A 222 -14.34 18.25 -8.56
N PRO A 223 -14.93 18.58 -7.40
CA PRO A 223 -14.91 17.72 -6.23
C PRO A 223 -15.37 16.30 -6.57
N ALA A 224 -14.67 15.30 -6.05
CA ALA A 224 -15.00 13.89 -6.29
C ALA A 224 -16.24 13.44 -5.51
N PHE A 225 -16.48 14.04 -4.35
CA PHE A 225 -17.60 13.73 -3.46
C PHE A 225 -18.34 15.02 -3.06
N GLY A 226 -19.62 15.09 -3.39
CA GLY A 226 -20.42 16.28 -3.07
C GLY A 226 -20.21 17.48 -4.03
N LYS A 227 -20.81 18.62 -3.68
CA LYS A 227 -20.81 19.84 -4.53
C LYS A 227 -19.72 20.86 -4.13
N SER A 228 -19.15 20.73 -2.93
CA SER A 228 -18.28 21.78 -2.32
C SER A 228 -16.99 21.22 -1.68
N GLY A 229 -16.59 20.00 -1.99
CA GLY A 229 -15.37 19.40 -1.43
C GLY A 229 -14.08 19.91 -2.06
N SER A 230 -12.95 19.67 -1.41
CA SER A 230 -11.60 20.00 -1.90
C SER A 230 -10.88 18.82 -2.55
N VAL A 231 -11.27 17.59 -2.23
CA VAL A 231 -10.72 16.37 -2.82
C VAL A 231 -11.27 16.15 -4.23
N THR A 232 -10.38 15.89 -5.17
CA THR A 232 -10.68 15.64 -6.58
C THR A 232 -9.98 14.38 -7.07
N ALA A 233 -10.33 13.92 -8.27
CA ALA A 233 -9.62 12.81 -8.92
C ALA A 233 -8.13 13.11 -9.19
N GLY A 234 -7.70 14.36 -9.15
CA GLY A 234 -6.30 14.76 -9.38
C GLY A 234 -5.45 14.83 -8.11
N ASN A 235 -6.08 15.00 -6.93
CA ASN A 235 -5.38 15.11 -5.64
C ASN A 235 -5.73 13.98 -4.65
N ALA A 236 -6.38 12.93 -5.16
CA ALA A 236 -6.60 11.64 -4.49
C ALA A 236 -5.71 10.55 -5.09
N SER A 237 -5.42 9.51 -4.33
CA SER A 237 -4.74 8.33 -4.85
C SER A 237 -5.58 7.60 -5.91
N GLY A 238 -4.92 6.97 -6.86
CA GLY A 238 -5.58 6.16 -7.88
C GLY A 238 -6.12 4.85 -7.33
N ILE A 239 -7.29 4.44 -7.80
CA ILE A 239 -7.81 3.08 -7.68
C ILE A 239 -7.00 2.23 -8.65
N VAL A 240 -6.32 1.19 -8.17
CA VAL A 240 -5.39 0.38 -8.95
C VAL A 240 -5.36 -1.08 -8.49
N ASP A 241 -4.83 -1.95 -9.35
CA ASP A 241 -4.53 -3.35 -9.06
C ASP A 241 -3.02 -3.51 -8.82
N GLY A 242 -2.62 -4.35 -7.87
CA GLY A 242 -1.19 -4.56 -7.63
C GLY A 242 -0.87 -5.57 -6.54
N GLY A 243 0.40 -5.97 -6.51
CA GLY A 243 0.98 -6.83 -5.49
C GLY A 243 2.37 -6.37 -5.11
N ALA A 244 2.77 -6.64 -3.87
CA ALA A 244 4.12 -6.38 -3.37
C ALA A 244 4.50 -7.47 -2.36
N ALA A 245 5.77 -7.88 -2.35
CA ALA A 245 6.23 -8.93 -1.45
C ALA A 245 7.69 -8.73 -1.04
N MET A 246 8.04 -9.28 0.12
CA MET A 246 9.40 -9.34 0.65
C MET A 246 9.57 -10.59 1.52
N VAL A 247 10.81 -11.02 1.70
CA VAL A 247 11.18 -12.06 2.65
C VAL A 247 11.67 -11.39 3.95
N VAL A 248 11.20 -11.88 5.08
CA VAL A 248 11.58 -11.42 6.42
C VAL A 248 12.17 -12.59 7.20
N MET A 249 13.35 -12.37 7.81
CA MET A 249 14.05 -13.39 8.62
C MET A 249 14.90 -12.73 9.71
N PRO A 250 15.38 -13.50 10.70
CA PRO A 250 16.37 -13.00 11.66
C PRO A 250 17.64 -12.54 10.96
N LEU A 251 18.28 -11.46 11.46
CA LEU A 251 19.49 -10.91 10.85
C LEU A 251 20.65 -11.91 10.91
N ASP A 252 20.82 -12.59 12.04
CA ASP A 252 21.87 -13.61 12.21
C ASP A 252 21.71 -14.80 11.27
N GLU A 253 20.49 -15.15 10.90
CA GLU A 253 20.21 -16.18 9.90
C GLU A 253 20.60 -15.72 8.49
N ALA A 254 20.26 -14.47 8.14
CA ALA A 254 20.66 -13.88 6.87
C ALA A 254 22.21 -13.80 6.75
N GLU A 255 22.89 -13.42 7.82
CA GLU A 255 24.37 -13.35 7.89
C GLU A 255 25.02 -14.74 7.73
N LYS A 256 24.54 -15.76 8.44
CA LYS A 256 25.01 -17.16 8.31
C LYS A 256 24.90 -17.68 6.87
N ARG A 257 23.89 -17.24 6.15
CA ARG A 257 23.62 -17.61 4.76
C ARG A 257 24.28 -16.70 3.74
N ASN A 258 25.07 -15.70 4.16
CA ASN A 258 25.67 -14.67 3.31
C ASN A 258 24.64 -13.92 2.44
N LEU A 259 23.40 -13.79 2.90
CA LEU A 259 22.39 -12.98 2.25
C LEU A 259 22.65 -11.50 2.52
N LYS A 260 22.15 -10.65 1.61
CA LYS A 260 22.35 -9.19 1.72
C LYS A 260 20.99 -8.52 1.99
N PRO A 261 20.51 -8.47 3.24
CA PRO A 261 19.24 -7.83 3.56
C PRO A 261 19.30 -6.34 3.22
N LEU A 262 18.21 -5.81 2.67
CA LEU A 262 18.05 -4.38 2.36
C LEU A 262 18.06 -3.55 3.63
N GLY A 263 17.40 -4.04 4.69
CA GLY A 263 17.31 -3.33 5.93
C GLY A 263 16.78 -4.17 7.08
N ARG A 264 16.73 -3.57 8.26
CA ARG A 264 16.23 -4.13 9.50
C ARG A 264 15.00 -3.40 9.97
N ILE A 265 13.95 -4.11 10.41
CA ILE A 265 12.82 -3.53 11.11
C ILE A 265 13.29 -3.10 12.51
N VAL A 266 13.22 -1.80 12.80
CA VAL A 266 13.64 -1.23 14.10
C VAL A 266 12.48 -1.22 15.08
N SER A 267 11.34 -0.71 14.64
CA SER A 267 10.13 -0.61 15.47
C SER A 267 8.88 -0.42 14.62
N TRP A 268 7.73 -0.55 15.26
CA TRP A 268 6.44 -0.18 14.68
C TRP A 268 5.50 0.42 15.71
N GLY A 269 4.58 1.25 15.22
CA GLY A 269 3.48 1.82 15.97
C GLY A 269 2.15 1.60 15.26
N ILE A 270 1.12 1.27 16.02
CA ILE A 270 -0.26 1.13 15.54
C ILE A 270 -1.13 1.91 16.52
N ALA A 271 -2.06 2.71 16.01
CA ALA A 271 -2.93 3.53 16.82
C ALA A 271 -4.33 3.62 16.23
N GLY A 272 -5.33 3.77 17.10
CA GLY A 272 -6.68 4.17 16.74
C GLY A 272 -6.87 5.68 16.88
N VAL A 273 -7.74 6.26 16.04
CA VAL A 273 -8.15 7.66 16.06
C VAL A 273 -9.65 7.76 15.75
N ASP A 274 -10.23 8.95 15.85
CA ASP A 274 -11.61 9.18 15.44
C ASP A 274 -11.80 8.79 13.95
N PRO A 275 -12.73 7.88 13.62
CA PRO A 275 -13.01 7.50 12.23
C PRO A 275 -13.36 8.67 11.31
N LYS A 276 -13.96 9.73 11.82
CA LYS A 276 -14.30 10.93 11.06
C LYS A 276 -13.09 11.68 10.52
N ILE A 277 -11.93 11.49 11.14
CA ILE A 277 -10.64 12.06 10.74
C ILE A 277 -9.57 10.96 10.61
N MET A 278 -9.93 9.85 9.95
CA MET A 278 -9.05 8.68 9.82
C MET A 278 -7.65 9.04 9.29
N GLY A 279 -7.55 10.13 8.52
CA GLY A 279 -6.31 10.66 7.98
C GLY A 279 -5.27 11.04 9.04
N SER A 280 -5.67 11.28 10.30
CA SER A 280 -4.78 11.59 11.41
C SER A 280 -4.04 10.37 11.98
N GLY A 281 -4.44 9.14 11.62
CA GLY A 281 -3.87 7.89 12.13
C GLY A 281 -2.34 7.79 12.09
N PRO A 282 -1.65 8.25 11.03
CA PRO A 282 -0.18 8.29 10.96
C PRO A 282 0.48 9.03 12.12
N VAL A 283 -0.15 10.06 12.66
CA VAL A 283 0.43 10.92 13.70
C VAL A 283 0.72 10.16 15.00
N PRO A 284 -0.27 9.57 15.69
CA PRO A 284 0.00 8.79 16.89
C PRO A 284 0.79 7.51 16.58
N ALA A 285 0.58 6.87 15.43
CA ALA A 285 1.33 5.68 15.05
C ALA A 285 2.84 5.98 14.90
N THR A 286 3.20 7.09 14.27
CA THR A 286 4.60 7.55 14.14
C THR A 286 5.21 7.86 15.50
N ARG A 287 4.50 8.59 16.37
CA ARG A 287 4.98 8.89 17.73
C ARG A 287 5.25 7.62 18.54
N ILE A 288 4.40 6.61 18.42
CA ILE A 288 4.60 5.30 19.07
C ILE A 288 5.83 4.59 18.51
N ALA A 289 6.00 4.55 17.18
CA ALA A 289 7.13 3.90 16.53
C ALA A 289 8.45 4.57 16.93
N LEU A 290 8.53 5.90 16.89
CA LEU A 290 9.71 6.68 17.30
C LEU A 290 10.05 6.43 18.77
N LYS A 291 9.07 6.49 19.67
CA LYS A 291 9.27 6.20 21.10
C LYS A 291 9.85 4.81 21.33
N LYS A 292 9.33 3.78 20.65
CA LYS A 292 9.84 2.41 20.76
C LYS A 292 11.25 2.24 20.22
N ALA A 293 11.60 3.00 19.17
CA ALA A 293 12.94 3.00 18.59
C ALA A 293 13.95 3.80 19.42
N GLY A 294 13.51 4.67 20.33
CA GLY A 294 14.36 5.65 20.99
C GLY A 294 14.88 6.73 20.04
N LEU A 295 14.13 7.01 18.98
CA LEU A 295 14.48 7.98 17.93
C LEU A 295 13.53 9.18 17.94
N THR A 296 13.97 10.25 17.28
CA THR A 296 13.21 11.45 16.97
C THR A 296 12.96 11.56 15.46
N LEU A 297 12.15 12.50 15.01
CA LEU A 297 11.97 12.76 13.57
C LEU A 297 13.25 13.28 12.90
N ASP A 298 14.12 13.93 13.64
CA ASP A 298 15.40 14.45 13.12
C ASP A 298 16.36 13.31 12.74
N ASP A 299 16.26 12.14 13.42
CA ASP A 299 17.04 10.94 13.12
C ASP A 299 16.56 10.24 11.85
N ILE A 300 15.37 10.57 11.33
CA ILE A 300 14.80 9.95 10.14
C ILE A 300 15.29 10.67 8.88
N ASP A 301 15.94 9.92 8.00
CA ASP A 301 16.50 10.43 6.75
C ASP A 301 15.47 10.49 5.62
N LEU A 302 14.59 9.49 5.53
CA LEU A 302 13.55 9.40 4.49
C LEU A 302 12.22 8.95 5.07
N ILE A 303 11.14 9.45 4.47
CA ILE A 303 9.77 9.18 4.89
C ILE A 303 8.93 8.78 3.68
N GLU A 304 8.25 7.64 3.79
CA GLU A 304 7.19 7.21 2.88
C GLU A 304 5.85 7.28 3.61
N LEU A 305 5.08 8.31 3.34
CA LEU A 305 3.71 8.51 3.82
C LEU A 305 2.73 8.12 2.72
N ASN A 306 1.79 7.24 3.00
CA ASN A 306 0.75 6.91 2.03
C ASN A 306 -0.09 8.15 1.68
N GLU A 307 -0.08 8.53 0.41
CA GLU A 307 -0.87 9.63 -0.14
C GLU A 307 -2.28 9.14 -0.51
N ALA A 308 -3.07 8.71 0.47
CA ALA A 308 -4.46 8.35 0.18
C ALA A 308 -5.21 9.54 -0.42
N PHE A 309 -4.96 10.72 0.13
CA PHE A 309 -5.43 12.03 -0.35
C PHE A 309 -4.37 13.08 -0.04
N ALA A 310 -4.15 14.05 -0.92
CA ALA A 310 -3.28 15.20 -0.64
C ALA A 310 -3.74 15.96 0.62
N ALA A 311 -5.05 16.09 0.80
CA ALA A 311 -5.70 16.64 1.97
C ALA A 311 -5.18 16.02 3.28
N GLN A 312 -5.24 14.69 3.35
CA GLN A 312 -4.78 13.93 4.51
C GLN A 312 -3.26 13.99 4.68
N ALA A 313 -2.51 13.84 3.59
CA ALA A 313 -1.04 13.82 3.64
C ALA A 313 -0.48 15.16 4.17
N LEU A 314 -0.96 16.28 3.66
CA LEU A 314 -0.56 17.61 4.11
C LEU A 314 -0.94 17.89 5.56
N ALA A 315 -2.11 17.43 6.02
CA ALA A 315 -2.52 17.56 7.40
C ALA A 315 -1.57 16.80 8.35
N VAL A 316 -1.16 15.58 7.98
CA VAL A 316 -0.14 14.80 8.71
C VAL A 316 1.23 15.49 8.69
N VAL A 317 1.66 16.00 7.53
CA VAL A 317 2.91 16.77 7.39
C VAL A 317 2.93 17.93 8.36
N LYS A 318 1.85 18.71 8.42
CA LYS A 318 1.73 19.86 9.30
C LYS A 318 1.75 19.48 10.79
N GLU A 319 0.99 18.44 11.17
CA GLU A 319 0.84 18.03 12.57
C GLU A 319 2.11 17.37 13.15
N LEU A 320 2.88 16.66 12.32
CA LEU A 320 4.16 16.07 12.71
C LEU A 320 5.35 17.00 12.47
N GLY A 321 5.22 18.05 11.66
CA GLY A 321 6.34 18.89 11.25
C GLY A 321 7.31 18.19 10.31
N LEU A 322 6.80 17.39 9.36
CA LEU A 322 7.65 16.60 8.45
C LEU A 322 8.37 17.49 7.42
N ASP A 323 9.65 17.18 7.19
CA ASP A 323 10.42 17.82 6.13
C ASP A 323 10.00 17.27 4.75
N MET A 324 9.46 18.16 3.91
CA MET A 324 9.04 17.84 2.54
C MET A 324 10.18 17.33 1.65
N ASN A 325 11.44 17.66 1.95
CA ASN A 325 12.60 17.18 1.18
C ASN A 325 12.94 15.71 1.49
N LYS A 326 12.48 15.19 2.63
CA LYS A 326 12.62 13.80 3.04
C LYS A 326 11.40 12.94 2.67
N LEU A 327 10.28 13.59 2.29
CA LEU A 327 8.98 12.95 2.12
C LEU A 327 8.72 12.52 0.67
N ASN A 328 8.39 11.22 0.46
CA ASN A 328 7.94 10.66 -0.82
C ASN A 328 8.78 11.17 -2.00
N VAL A 329 10.09 11.02 -1.87
CA VAL A 329 11.07 11.63 -2.80
C VAL A 329 11.04 11.03 -4.21
N ASN A 330 10.33 9.93 -4.40
CA ASN A 330 10.06 9.30 -5.70
C ASN A 330 8.59 9.40 -6.12
N GLY A 331 7.84 10.37 -5.55
CA GLY A 331 6.40 10.44 -5.68
C GLY A 331 5.69 9.41 -4.79
N GLY A 332 4.37 9.43 -4.77
CA GLY A 332 3.57 8.56 -3.91
C GLY A 332 2.28 8.08 -4.57
N ALA A 333 1.30 7.70 -3.76
CA ALA A 333 0.10 7.01 -4.22
C ALA A 333 -0.81 7.87 -5.14
N ILE A 334 -0.72 9.19 -5.08
CA ILE A 334 -1.44 10.06 -6.02
C ILE A 334 -0.95 9.81 -7.45
N ALA A 335 0.35 9.63 -7.64
CA ALA A 335 0.94 9.34 -8.93
C ALA A 335 0.91 7.85 -9.28
N LEU A 336 1.25 6.98 -8.33
CA LEU A 336 1.46 5.55 -8.57
C LEU A 336 0.21 4.70 -8.35
N GLY A 337 -0.75 5.18 -7.53
CA GLY A 337 -1.93 4.44 -7.13
C GLY A 337 -1.82 3.81 -5.74
N HIS A 338 -2.99 3.35 -5.24
CA HIS A 338 -3.15 2.82 -3.88
C HIS A 338 -3.92 1.48 -3.88
N PRO A 339 -3.27 0.36 -4.26
CA PRO A 339 -3.85 -0.97 -4.08
C PRO A 339 -3.85 -1.29 -2.59
N LEU A 340 -5.01 -1.18 -1.92
CA LEU A 340 -5.17 -1.09 -0.45
C LEU A 340 -4.27 -2.08 0.31
N GLY A 341 -4.45 -3.39 0.04
CA GLY A 341 -3.72 -4.45 0.74
C GLY A 341 -2.21 -4.49 0.43
N ALA A 342 -1.79 -4.02 -0.75
CA ALA A 342 -0.39 -4.05 -1.18
C ALA A 342 0.40 -2.79 -0.81
N SER A 343 -0.28 -1.65 -0.62
CA SER A 343 0.37 -0.35 -0.46
C SER A 343 1.39 -0.30 0.66
N GLY A 344 1.07 -0.87 1.83
CA GLY A 344 2.00 -0.85 2.96
C GLY A 344 3.32 -1.57 2.68
N SER A 345 3.29 -2.69 1.98
CA SER A 345 4.50 -3.41 1.56
C SER A 345 5.25 -2.62 0.48
N ARG A 346 4.55 -2.02 -0.49
CA ARG A 346 5.16 -1.16 -1.52
C ARG A 346 5.91 0.02 -0.90
N LEU A 347 5.29 0.71 0.06
CA LEU A 347 5.94 1.84 0.75
C LEU A 347 7.25 1.43 1.42
N LEU A 348 7.27 0.28 2.11
CA LEU A 348 8.48 -0.24 2.73
C LEU A 348 9.57 -0.62 1.71
N ILE A 349 9.18 -1.21 0.58
CA ILE A 349 10.10 -1.57 -0.50
C ILE A 349 10.72 -0.30 -1.09
N THR A 350 9.91 0.67 -1.50
CA THR A 350 10.38 1.94 -2.06
C THR A 350 11.33 2.66 -1.09
N LEU A 351 10.96 2.71 0.19
CA LEU A 351 11.78 3.30 1.25
C LEU A 351 13.15 2.63 1.37
N LEU A 352 13.20 1.29 1.42
CA LEU A 352 14.44 0.54 1.56
C LEU A 352 15.36 0.71 0.35
N TYR A 353 14.81 0.66 -0.87
CA TYR A 353 15.60 0.90 -2.08
C TYR A 353 16.17 2.32 -2.13
N GLU A 354 15.40 3.32 -1.72
CA GLU A 354 15.85 4.72 -1.72
C GLU A 354 16.86 5.00 -0.62
N LEU A 355 16.70 4.43 0.59
CA LEU A 355 17.68 4.48 1.67
C LEU A 355 19.03 3.90 1.21
N ARG A 356 19.02 2.75 0.53
CA ARG A 356 20.23 2.14 -0.05
C ARG A 356 20.89 3.07 -1.07
N ARG A 357 20.10 3.62 -2.00
CA ARG A 357 20.62 4.51 -3.07
C ARG A 357 21.28 5.76 -2.51
N ARG A 358 20.72 6.33 -1.44
CA ARG A 358 21.27 7.53 -0.79
C ARG A 358 22.31 7.24 0.29
N LYS A 359 22.55 5.96 0.60
CA LYS A 359 23.37 5.53 1.75
C LYS A 359 22.88 6.13 3.08
N ALA A 360 21.59 6.40 3.16
CA ALA A 360 20.91 6.95 4.33
C ALA A 360 20.67 5.84 5.36
N LYS A 361 20.41 6.22 6.63
CA LYS A 361 20.36 5.26 7.74
C LYS A 361 18.95 4.81 8.08
N TYR A 362 18.11 5.74 8.51
CA TYR A 362 16.79 5.43 9.02
C TYR A 362 15.68 5.91 8.07
N GLY A 363 14.68 5.09 7.91
CA GLY A 363 13.47 5.42 7.17
C GLY A 363 12.22 5.14 7.98
N LEU A 364 11.21 5.98 7.77
CA LEU A 364 9.87 5.87 8.34
C LEU A 364 8.87 5.61 7.22
N SER A 365 8.11 4.53 7.31
CA SER A 365 6.93 4.31 6.47
C SER A 365 5.67 4.40 7.30
N THR A 366 4.66 5.15 6.84
CA THR A 366 3.40 5.36 7.59
C THR A 366 2.20 5.44 6.68
N ALA A 367 1.04 4.95 7.16
CA ALA A 367 -0.22 4.97 6.43
C ALA A 367 -1.41 5.26 7.35
N CYS A 368 -2.34 6.08 6.85
CA CYS A 368 -3.69 6.18 7.39
C CYS A 368 -4.50 4.94 6.98
N ILE A 369 -5.51 4.62 7.77
CA ILE A 369 -6.31 3.40 7.60
C ILE A 369 -7.78 3.77 7.82
N GLY A 370 -8.64 3.39 6.91
CA GLY A 370 -10.08 3.52 7.04
C GLY A 370 -10.58 2.95 8.37
N GLY A 371 -11.67 3.49 8.89
CA GLY A 371 -12.17 3.15 10.23
C GLY A 371 -11.43 3.81 11.38
N GLY A 372 -10.52 4.77 11.09
CA GLY A 372 -9.83 5.56 12.11
C GLY A 372 -8.65 4.85 12.76
N GLN A 373 -7.65 4.44 11.96
CA GLN A 373 -6.41 3.84 12.46
C GLN A 373 -5.20 4.40 11.71
N GLY A 374 -4.00 4.14 12.25
CA GLY A 374 -2.73 4.38 11.59
C GLY A 374 -1.70 3.30 11.92
N ILE A 375 -0.77 3.08 11.00
CA ILE A 375 0.37 2.20 11.17
C ILE A 375 1.64 2.89 10.69
N SER A 376 2.73 2.73 11.43
CA SER A 376 4.06 3.23 11.09
C SER A 376 5.10 2.15 11.35
N VAL A 377 6.09 2.06 10.47
CA VAL A 377 7.23 1.15 10.61
C VAL A 377 8.51 1.93 10.39
N ILE A 378 9.47 1.80 11.30
CA ILE A 378 10.81 2.36 11.17
C ILE A 378 11.75 1.23 10.75
N VAL A 379 12.56 1.51 9.72
CA VAL A 379 13.56 0.60 9.20
C VAL A 379 14.96 1.23 9.23
N GLU A 380 15.97 0.40 9.36
CA GLU A 380 17.38 0.79 9.23
C GLU A 380 17.97 0.14 7.98
N ASN A 381 18.64 0.92 7.16
CA ASN A 381 19.38 0.45 5.99
C ASN A 381 20.64 -0.31 6.41
N LEU A 382 20.80 -1.54 5.96
CA LEU A 382 21.98 -2.38 6.20
C LEU A 382 22.99 -2.37 5.04
N GLN A 383 22.70 -1.66 3.94
CA GLN A 383 23.56 -1.57 2.73
C GLN A 383 24.06 -0.12 2.51
N ARG A 384 24.70 0.44 3.53
CA ARG A 384 25.27 1.81 3.50
C ARG A 384 26.63 1.85 2.85
#